data_5e8b9b09c7fd2a09add6710086ded1a9
#
_entry.id   5e8b9b09c7fd2a09add6710086ded1a9
#
_cell.length_a   1.000
_cell.length_b   1.000
_cell.length_c   1.000
_cell.angle_alpha   90.00
_cell.angle_beta   90.00
_cell.angle_gamma   90.00
#
_symmetry.space_group_name_H-M   'P 1'
#
loop_
_entity.id
_entity.type
_entity.pdbx_description
1 polymer ?
#
loop_
_entity_poly.entity_id
_entity_poly.type
_entity_poly.pdbx_seq_one_letter_code
_entity_poly.pdbx_strand_id
1 'polypeptide(L)'
;MPSSVTRRTAFGVFGIAGISLLSACSARSSYKGKINFNSYKGITAALYKPGTEQDPPANIPEPVYYAGLNERTAEGLYKFIGFEVAYYNYLLFRGFTSPWIERGFTDSSSCPCYTTYRDISDRWLISDTYAPLTVSIMDDMPFEGPKDNTYVWTMKFEADSAARLYDKTSRRSVNLNSLNGTDTEDKGYFEYANGKWKLLSSSSLPSSWSPGKTASF
;
A
#
# COMPACT_ATOMS: atom_id res chain seq x y z
N MET A 1 -19.83 20.07 75.59
CA MET A 1 -21.22 20.55 75.50
C MET A 1 -21.66 20.45 74.04
N PRO A 2 -22.88 20.19 73.86
CA PRO A 2 -23.25 18.97 73.11
C PRO A 2 -23.99 19.29 71.76
N SER A 3 -24.26 18.22 71.14
CA SER A 3 -25.43 17.90 70.28
C SER A 3 -25.44 18.53 68.88
N SER A 4 -25.95 17.90 67.89
CA SER A 4 -26.97 16.89 67.82
C SER A 4 -26.95 16.17 66.46
N VAL A 5 -27.25 14.93 66.56
CA VAL A 5 -27.71 13.99 65.50
C VAL A 5 -28.92 14.51 64.79
N THR A 6 -29.01 14.36 63.49
CA THR A 6 -30.31 14.11 62.86
C THR A 6 -30.18 13.13 61.68
N ARG A 7 -30.75 11.96 61.86
CA ARG A 7 -31.10 10.95 60.84
C ARG A 7 -32.20 11.49 59.93
N ARG A 8 -32.23 11.01 58.71
CA ARG A 8 -33.43 10.53 57.94
C ARG A 8 -33.05 10.49 56.50
N THR A 9 -33.25 9.54 55.79
CA THR A 9 -34.10 8.40 55.53
C THR A 9 -34.01 8.14 54.02
N ALA A 10 -33.77 6.86 53.71
CA ALA A 10 -33.76 6.34 52.38
C ALA A 10 -35.12 6.54 51.67
N PHE A 11 -35.07 6.79 50.37
CA PHE A 11 -36.05 6.29 49.43
C PHE A 11 -35.35 5.93 48.12
N GLY A 12 -35.45 4.67 47.80
CA GLY A 12 -35.01 4.13 46.53
C GLY A 12 -35.95 4.57 45.42
N VAL A 13 -35.37 4.86 44.30
CA VAL A 13 -36.07 4.89 43.02
C VAL A 13 -35.40 3.91 42.12
N PHE A 14 -36.03 2.80 41.87
CA PHE A 14 -35.74 1.91 40.77
C PHE A 14 -35.92 2.70 39.46
N GLY A 15 -34.81 3.17 38.90
CA GLY A 15 -34.74 3.72 37.56
C GLY A 15 -34.33 2.63 36.61
N ILE A 16 -35.22 2.25 35.76
CA ILE A 16 -35.11 1.31 34.64
C ILE A 16 -33.82 1.57 33.90
N ALA A 17 -32.88 0.64 33.99
CA ALA A 17 -31.71 0.64 33.09
C ALA A 17 -32.20 0.40 31.67
N GLY A 18 -32.44 1.50 30.97
CA GLY A 18 -32.53 1.50 29.52
C GLY A 18 -31.21 0.97 28.96
N ILE A 19 -31.20 -0.27 28.54
CA ILE A 19 -30.16 -0.83 27.69
C ILE A 19 -30.29 -0.07 26.37
N SER A 20 -29.63 1.09 26.28
CA SER A 20 -29.29 1.68 25.01
C SER A 20 -28.34 0.71 24.34
N LEU A 21 -28.89 -0.16 23.51
CA LEU A 21 -28.17 -0.80 22.44
C LEU A 21 -27.61 0.35 21.59
N LEU A 22 -26.44 0.82 21.98
CA LEU A 22 -25.56 1.55 21.08
C LEU A 22 -25.24 0.55 19.98
N SER A 23 -26.09 0.53 18.96
CA SER A 23 -25.70 0.07 17.65
C SER A 23 -24.48 0.91 17.31
N ALA A 24 -23.30 0.42 17.67
CA ALA A 24 -22.08 0.88 17.07
C ALA A 24 -22.22 0.53 15.58
N CYS A 25 -22.85 1.44 14.83
CA CYS A 25 -22.55 1.56 13.41
C CYS A 25 -21.04 1.73 13.37
N SER A 26 -20.31 0.63 13.26
CA SER A 26 -18.93 0.65 12.84
C SER A 26 -18.98 1.38 11.50
N ALA A 27 -18.63 2.65 11.50
CA ALA A 27 -18.42 3.40 10.28
C ALA A 27 -17.44 2.52 9.51
N ARG A 28 -17.89 1.90 8.41
CA ARG A 28 -17.01 1.15 7.53
C ARG A 28 -15.93 2.11 7.12
N SER A 29 -14.70 1.84 7.54
CA SER A 29 -13.57 2.63 7.12
C SER A 29 -13.50 2.55 5.61
N SER A 30 -13.65 3.67 4.93
CA SER A 30 -13.41 3.75 3.49
C SER A 30 -11.91 3.78 3.26
N TYR A 31 -11.42 2.87 2.45
CA TYR A 31 -10.01 2.83 2.04
C TYR A 31 -9.78 3.56 0.72
N LYS A 32 -10.82 4.12 0.13
CA LYS A 32 -10.75 4.84 -1.14
C LYS A 32 -9.82 6.05 -1.06
N GLY A 33 -8.92 6.16 -2.04
CA GLY A 33 -7.99 7.26 -2.15
C GLY A 33 -6.53 6.84 -2.15
N LYS A 34 -5.64 7.82 -2.12
CA LYS A 34 -4.19 7.62 -2.19
C LYS A 34 -3.67 6.96 -0.91
N ILE A 35 -2.87 5.91 -1.08
CA ILE A 35 -2.19 5.28 0.04
C ILE A 35 -0.96 6.11 0.43
N ASN A 36 -0.88 6.48 1.72
CA ASN A 36 0.29 7.14 2.28
C ASN A 36 1.05 6.15 3.15
N PHE A 37 2.14 5.59 2.60
CA PHE A 37 3.05 4.76 3.38
C PHE A 37 4.11 5.63 4.07
N ASN A 38 4.33 5.42 5.37
CA ASN A 38 5.21 6.26 6.20
C ASN A 38 6.16 5.46 7.11
N SER A 39 6.24 4.14 6.94
CA SER A 39 7.09 3.28 7.76
C SER A 39 8.44 3.02 7.09
N TYR A 40 9.43 3.85 7.37
CA TYR A 40 10.77 3.76 6.80
C TYR A 40 11.86 3.62 7.87
N LYS A 41 12.96 2.91 7.52
CA LYS A 41 14.07 2.63 8.43
C LYS A 41 15.00 3.83 8.54
N GLY A 42 15.08 4.40 9.74
CA GLY A 42 16.17 5.29 10.19
C GLY A 42 16.47 6.57 9.40
N ILE A 43 15.82 6.77 8.25
CA ILE A 43 16.05 7.92 7.37
C ILE A 43 14.74 8.68 7.25
N THR A 44 14.75 9.94 7.64
CA THR A 44 13.62 10.82 7.40
C THR A 44 13.63 11.29 5.93
N ALA A 45 12.45 11.59 5.38
CA ALA A 45 12.30 12.18 4.06
C ALA A 45 13.19 13.42 3.85
N ALA A 46 13.48 14.16 4.91
CA ALA A 46 14.36 15.34 4.91
C ALA A 46 15.83 15.04 4.56
N LEU A 47 16.27 13.79 4.64
CA LEU A 47 17.64 13.40 4.30
C LEU A 47 17.78 12.86 2.87
N TYR A 48 16.67 12.59 2.18
CA TYR A 48 16.71 12.18 0.78
C TYR A 48 17.36 13.26 -0.08
N LYS A 49 18.28 12.84 -0.95
CA LYS A 49 18.92 13.71 -1.92
C LYS A 49 18.54 13.25 -3.32
N PRO A 50 17.84 14.07 -4.10
CA PRO A 50 17.55 13.79 -5.50
C PRO A 50 18.80 13.48 -6.30
N GLY A 51 18.69 12.54 -7.23
CA GLY A 51 19.74 12.30 -8.23
C GLY A 51 19.76 13.42 -9.27
N THR A 52 20.91 13.55 -9.93
CA THR A 52 21.12 14.42 -11.08
C THR A 52 21.65 13.59 -12.25
N GLU A 53 21.94 14.20 -13.38
CA GLU A 53 22.62 13.50 -14.49
C GLU A 53 24.10 13.18 -14.19
N GLN A 54 24.68 13.85 -13.19
CA GLN A 54 26.05 13.64 -12.74
C GLN A 54 26.14 12.62 -11.60
N ASP A 55 25.20 12.67 -10.65
CA ASP A 55 25.25 11.91 -9.42
C ASP A 55 23.96 11.13 -9.19
N PRO A 56 24.04 9.84 -8.79
CA PRO A 56 22.88 9.06 -8.39
C PRO A 56 22.23 9.61 -7.11
N PRO A 57 20.95 9.32 -6.87
CA PRO A 57 20.28 9.73 -5.65
C PRO A 57 20.91 9.08 -4.40
N ALA A 58 20.85 9.79 -3.28
CA ALA A 58 21.41 9.34 -2.01
C ALA A 58 20.38 9.39 -0.88
N ASN A 59 20.64 8.63 0.19
CA ASN A 59 19.79 8.52 1.37
C ASN A 59 18.35 8.13 1.03
N ILE A 60 18.19 7.14 0.15
CA ILE A 60 16.87 6.63 -0.26
C ILE A 60 16.25 5.90 0.93
N PRO A 61 15.05 6.30 1.40
CA PRO A 61 14.40 5.67 2.54
C PRO A 61 14.03 4.21 2.24
N GLU A 62 14.48 3.28 3.10
CA GLU A 62 14.14 1.87 3.00
C GLU A 62 12.82 1.58 3.73
N PRO A 63 11.77 1.06 3.06
CA PRO A 63 10.53 0.71 3.70
C PRO A 63 10.70 -0.44 4.70
N VAL A 64 10.04 -0.35 5.84
CA VAL A 64 10.07 -1.37 6.88
C VAL A 64 8.86 -2.29 6.76
N TYR A 65 9.13 -3.59 6.69
CA TYR A 65 8.10 -4.60 6.82
C TYR A 65 7.75 -4.81 8.30
N TYR A 66 6.47 -4.76 8.66
CA TYR A 66 6.00 -4.92 10.05
C TYR A 66 4.79 -5.87 10.14
N ALA A 67 4.54 -6.42 11.32
CA ALA A 67 3.56 -7.50 11.53
C ALA A 67 2.14 -7.17 11.05
N GLY A 68 1.70 -5.91 11.18
CA GLY A 68 0.37 -5.47 10.74
C GLY A 68 0.12 -5.60 9.23
N LEU A 69 1.17 -5.81 8.43
CA LEU A 69 1.06 -6.11 6.99
C LEU A 69 0.56 -7.53 6.72
N ASN A 70 0.58 -8.42 7.73
CA ASN A 70 0.17 -9.81 7.60
C ASN A 70 -1.25 -10.09 8.13
N GLU A 71 -1.94 -9.07 8.63
CA GLU A 71 -3.30 -9.26 9.12
C GLU A 71 -4.26 -9.60 7.97
N ARG A 72 -5.07 -10.66 8.15
CA ARG A 72 -6.13 -11.02 7.19
C ARG A 72 -7.33 -10.12 7.37
N THR A 73 -7.19 -8.87 6.98
CA THR A 73 -8.20 -7.82 7.05
C THR A 73 -8.08 -6.90 5.84
N ALA A 74 -9.11 -6.10 5.54
CA ALA A 74 -9.00 -5.07 4.50
C ALA A 74 -7.89 -4.07 4.83
N GLU A 75 -7.73 -3.72 6.11
CA GLU A 75 -6.65 -2.84 6.57
C GLU A 75 -5.26 -3.45 6.37
N GLY A 76 -5.10 -4.74 6.68
CA GLY A 76 -3.84 -5.47 6.45
C GLY A 76 -3.48 -5.48 4.97
N LEU A 77 -4.44 -5.77 4.09
CA LEU A 77 -4.24 -5.72 2.64
C LEU A 77 -3.91 -4.31 2.16
N TYR A 78 -4.61 -3.28 2.65
CA TYR A 78 -4.32 -1.87 2.32
C TYR A 78 -2.88 -1.48 2.70
N LYS A 79 -2.46 -1.84 3.91
CA LYS A 79 -1.08 -1.61 4.38
C LYS A 79 -0.06 -2.38 3.56
N PHE A 80 -0.37 -3.63 3.20
CA PHE A 80 0.50 -4.46 2.35
C PHE A 80 0.70 -3.82 0.97
N ILE A 81 -0.37 -3.35 0.32
CA ILE A 81 -0.27 -2.64 -0.97
C ILE A 81 0.63 -1.40 -0.83
N GLY A 82 0.43 -0.60 0.22
CA GLY A 82 1.26 0.56 0.48
C GLY A 82 2.75 0.23 0.66
N PHE A 83 3.04 -0.84 1.39
CA PHE A 83 4.40 -1.34 1.56
C PHE A 83 5.00 -1.80 0.22
N GLU A 84 4.27 -2.58 -0.58
CA GLU A 84 4.77 -3.08 -1.86
C GLU A 84 5.12 -1.93 -2.82
N VAL A 85 4.29 -0.88 -2.91
CA VAL A 85 4.57 0.29 -3.74
C VAL A 85 5.77 1.10 -3.21
N ALA A 86 5.87 1.28 -1.89
CA ALA A 86 7.02 1.96 -1.29
C ALA A 86 8.32 1.16 -1.52
N TYR A 87 8.25 -0.16 -1.42
CA TYR A 87 9.39 -1.03 -1.68
C TYR A 87 9.79 -1.03 -3.16
N TYR A 88 8.81 -0.94 -4.06
CA TYR A 88 9.07 -0.76 -5.49
C TYR A 88 9.82 0.55 -5.77
N ASN A 89 9.36 1.68 -5.21
CA ASN A 89 10.08 2.94 -5.33
C ASN A 89 11.54 2.79 -4.86
N TYR A 90 11.74 2.17 -3.68
CA TYR A 90 13.09 1.92 -3.15
C TYR A 90 13.96 1.12 -4.12
N LEU A 91 13.41 0.07 -4.73
CA LEU A 91 14.13 -0.77 -5.69
C LEU A 91 14.45 -0.01 -6.99
N LEU A 92 13.53 0.81 -7.49
CA LEU A 92 13.76 1.66 -8.67
C LEU A 92 14.99 2.55 -8.49
N PHE A 93 15.15 3.13 -7.30
CA PHE A 93 16.32 3.95 -6.99
C PHE A 93 17.59 3.15 -6.83
N ARG A 94 17.50 1.90 -6.37
CA ARG A 94 18.65 1.02 -6.12
C ARG A 94 19.06 0.19 -7.33
N GLY A 95 18.30 0.23 -8.41
CA GLY A 95 18.55 -0.59 -9.59
C GLY A 95 18.40 -2.09 -9.39
N PHE A 96 17.79 -2.54 -8.27
CA PHE A 96 17.58 -3.95 -7.98
C PHE A 96 16.23 -4.43 -8.50
N THR A 97 16.23 -5.51 -9.27
CA THR A 97 15.02 -6.17 -9.77
C THR A 97 14.79 -7.54 -9.15
N SER A 98 15.88 -8.16 -8.67
CA SER A 98 15.88 -9.52 -8.13
C SER A 98 14.98 -9.77 -6.92
N PRO A 99 14.96 -8.90 -5.88
CA PRO A 99 14.12 -9.11 -4.70
C PRO A 99 12.61 -9.09 -4.95
N TRP A 100 12.16 -8.56 -6.06
CA TRP A 100 10.76 -8.58 -6.47
C TRP A 100 10.26 -9.99 -6.79
N ILE A 101 11.07 -10.76 -7.50
CA ILE A 101 10.77 -12.15 -7.86
C ILE A 101 10.66 -13.00 -6.59
N GLU A 102 11.58 -12.82 -5.66
CA GLU A 102 11.63 -13.56 -4.40
C GLU A 102 10.45 -13.28 -3.49
N ARG A 103 9.83 -12.09 -3.57
CA ARG A 103 8.67 -11.69 -2.76
C ARG A 103 7.31 -12.09 -3.31
N GLY A 104 7.24 -12.76 -4.44
CA GLY A 104 6.00 -13.34 -4.92
C GLY A 104 5.38 -12.69 -6.14
N PHE A 105 6.04 -11.74 -6.79
CA PHE A 105 5.76 -11.44 -8.19
C PHE A 105 6.24 -12.64 -9.00
N THR A 106 5.38 -13.65 -9.11
CA THR A 106 5.71 -14.96 -9.69
C THR A 106 5.82 -14.93 -11.20
N ASP A 107 5.51 -13.79 -11.83
CA ASP A 107 5.59 -13.62 -13.27
C ASP A 107 6.32 -12.33 -13.63
N SER A 108 7.61 -12.49 -13.95
CA SER A 108 8.44 -11.38 -14.44
C SER A 108 7.96 -10.80 -15.76
N SER A 109 7.06 -11.50 -16.47
CA SER A 109 6.51 -11.06 -17.75
C SER A 109 5.36 -10.05 -17.60
N SER A 110 4.72 -10.01 -16.43
CA SER A 110 3.54 -9.17 -16.20
C SER A 110 3.86 -7.74 -15.77
N CYS A 111 5.10 -7.44 -15.37
CA CYS A 111 5.54 -6.07 -15.14
C CYS A 111 6.44 -5.58 -16.29
N PRO A 112 5.96 -4.67 -17.15
CA PRO A 112 6.81 -4.07 -18.19
C PRO A 112 8.06 -3.39 -17.64
N CYS A 113 8.00 -2.94 -16.38
CA CYS A 113 9.12 -2.36 -15.66
C CYS A 113 10.26 -3.35 -15.41
N TYR A 114 9.96 -4.64 -15.23
CA TYR A 114 10.99 -5.66 -15.00
C TYR A 114 11.92 -5.83 -16.20
N THR A 115 11.39 -5.92 -17.42
CA THR A 115 12.20 -6.03 -18.63
C THR A 115 12.99 -4.77 -18.93
N THR A 116 12.46 -3.61 -18.55
CA THR A 116 13.11 -2.32 -18.79
C THR A 116 14.24 -2.04 -17.80
N TYR A 117 14.17 -2.62 -16.58
CA TYR A 117 15.13 -2.32 -15.50
C TYR A 117 16.14 -3.45 -15.22
N ARG A 118 16.11 -4.53 -15.99
CA ARG A 118 16.91 -5.75 -15.74
C ARG A 118 18.42 -5.56 -15.84
N ASP A 119 18.91 -4.55 -16.55
CA ASP A 119 20.34 -4.33 -16.87
C ASP A 119 20.84 -2.95 -16.46
N ILE A 120 20.59 -2.51 -15.18
CA ILE A 120 20.72 -1.10 -14.82
C ILE A 120 21.97 -0.75 -13.99
N SER A 121 23.11 -1.34 -14.20
CA SER A 121 24.31 -0.91 -13.46
C SER A 121 24.69 0.56 -13.68
N ASP A 122 24.30 1.17 -14.81
CA ASP A 122 24.65 2.54 -15.20
C ASP A 122 23.41 3.48 -15.33
N ARG A 123 22.30 3.12 -14.68
CA ARG A 123 21.07 3.92 -14.72
C ARG A 123 20.59 4.20 -13.31
N TRP A 124 19.95 5.33 -13.11
CA TRP A 124 19.29 5.68 -11.86
C TRP A 124 18.07 6.54 -12.08
N LEU A 125 17.18 6.52 -11.12
CA LEU A 125 15.99 7.35 -11.14
C LEU A 125 16.33 8.76 -10.62
N ILE A 126 15.96 9.77 -11.39
CA ILE A 126 16.00 11.18 -11.00
C ILE A 126 14.59 11.59 -10.67
N SER A 127 14.37 12.02 -9.42
CA SER A 127 13.09 12.51 -8.93
C SER A 127 13.30 13.40 -7.71
N ASP A 128 12.48 14.42 -7.54
CA ASP A 128 12.51 15.30 -6.37
C ASP A 128 11.89 14.64 -5.12
N THR A 129 11.20 13.53 -5.29
CA THR A 129 10.60 12.73 -4.22
C THR A 129 11.15 11.32 -4.19
N TYR A 130 11.27 10.73 -3.00
CA TYR A 130 11.63 9.31 -2.83
C TYR A 130 10.44 8.35 -3.10
N ALA A 131 9.24 8.87 -3.38
CA ALA A 131 8.06 8.10 -3.73
C ALA A 131 7.45 8.60 -5.05
N PRO A 132 8.17 8.49 -6.17
CA PRO A 132 7.70 8.98 -7.47
C PRO A 132 6.58 8.15 -8.07
N LEU A 133 6.39 6.91 -7.64
CA LEU A 133 5.23 6.11 -7.97
C LEU A 133 4.30 6.04 -6.77
N THR A 134 3.03 6.29 -6.99
CA THR A 134 1.98 6.25 -5.96
C THR A 134 0.82 5.38 -6.41
N VAL A 135 0.02 4.90 -5.47
CA VAL A 135 -1.18 4.11 -5.73
C VAL A 135 -2.37 4.70 -4.99
N SER A 136 -3.50 4.74 -5.68
CA SER A 136 -4.81 5.07 -5.12
C SER A 136 -5.71 3.86 -5.19
N ILE A 137 -6.45 3.60 -4.11
CA ILE A 137 -7.51 2.60 -4.07
C ILE A 137 -8.79 3.24 -4.60
N MET A 138 -9.49 2.54 -5.48
CA MET A 138 -10.65 3.07 -6.18
C MET A 138 -11.98 2.62 -5.57
N ASP A 139 -11.99 1.53 -4.80
CA ASP A 139 -13.17 0.98 -4.12
C ASP A 139 -13.05 1.08 -2.61
N ASP A 140 -14.16 1.22 -1.89
CA ASP A 140 -14.17 1.30 -0.43
C ASP A 140 -13.65 0.03 0.25
N MET A 141 -13.87 -1.13 -0.35
CA MET A 141 -13.46 -2.45 0.15
C MET A 141 -13.02 -3.33 -1.03
N PRO A 142 -12.14 -4.31 -0.80
CA PRO A 142 -11.82 -5.28 -1.83
C PRO A 142 -13.00 -6.21 -2.09
N PHE A 143 -13.00 -6.86 -3.24
CA PHE A 143 -13.95 -7.91 -3.63
C PHE A 143 -13.35 -9.30 -3.41
N GLU A 144 -14.20 -10.31 -3.19
CA GLU A 144 -13.78 -11.71 -3.20
C GLU A 144 -13.29 -12.07 -4.61
N GLY A 145 -12.14 -12.70 -4.70
CA GLY A 145 -11.56 -13.16 -5.96
C GLY A 145 -12.20 -14.46 -6.43
N PRO A 146 -11.75 -14.98 -7.59
CA PRO A 146 -12.31 -16.20 -8.20
C PRO A 146 -11.96 -17.50 -7.46
N LYS A 147 -11.00 -17.47 -6.55
CA LYS A 147 -10.57 -18.62 -5.73
C LYS A 147 -10.68 -18.28 -4.25
N ASP A 148 -10.78 -19.31 -3.42
CA ASP A 148 -10.76 -19.16 -1.98
C ASP A 148 -9.51 -18.39 -1.51
N ASN A 149 -9.69 -17.52 -0.52
CA ASN A 149 -8.64 -16.67 0.04
C ASN A 149 -7.97 -15.73 -0.98
N THR A 150 -8.61 -15.48 -2.10
CA THR A 150 -8.15 -14.47 -3.05
C THR A 150 -9.04 -13.25 -3.04
N TYR A 151 -8.45 -12.10 -3.36
CA TYR A 151 -9.08 -10.79 -3.24
C TYR A 151 -8.68 -9.93 -4.43
N VAL A 152 -9.60 -9.08 -4.88
CA VAL A 152 -9.34 -8.13 -5.96
C VAL A 152 -9.68 -6.73 -5.49
N TRP A 153 -8.77 -5.80 -5.73
CA TRP A 153 -9.01 -4.39 -5.46
C TRP A 153 -8.65 -3.56 -6.67
N THR A 154 -9.53 -2.66 -7.08
CA THR A 154 -9.25 -1.72 -8.16
C THR A 154 -8.28 -0.66 -7.66
N MET A 155 -7.19 -0.47 -8.38
CA MET A 155 -6.11 0.45 -8.04
C MET A 155 -5.79 1.34 -9.23
N LYS A 156 -5.33 2.55 -8.96
CA LYS A 156 -4.77 3.45 -9.96
C LYS A 156 -3.35 3.80 -9.57
N PHE A 157 -2.41 3.56 -10.46
CA PHE A 157 -1.02 3.96 -10.29
C PHE A 157 -0.76 5.30 -10.96
N GLU A 158 -0.04 6.17 -10.28
CA GLU A 158 0.34 7.48 -10.78
C GLU A 158 1.84 7.67 -10.59
N ALA A 159 2.54 8.07 -11.65
CA ALA A 159 3.95 8.42 -11.55
C ALA A 159 4.11 9.93 -11.55
N ASP A 160 5.09 10.42 -10.78
CA ASP A 160 5.51 11.82 -10.83
C ASP A 160 5.98 12.15 -12.26
N SER A 161 5.36 13.15 -12.87
CA SER A 161 5.65 13.58 -14.23
C SER A 161 7.08 14.13 -14.41
N ALA A 162 7.72 14.57 -13.34
CA ALA A 162 9.11 15.03 -13.33
C ALA A 162 10.12 13.88 -13.18
N ALA A 163 9.65 12.70 -12.71
CA ALA A 163 10.52 11.55 -12.51
C ALA A 163 10.97 10.96 -13.84
N ARG A 164 12.26 10.72 -13.96
CA ARG A 164 12.86 10.15 -15.17
C ARG A 164 13.99 9.17 -14.86
N LEU A 165 14.06 8.11 -15.61
CA LEU A 165 15.17 7.19 -15.61
C LEU A 165 16.30 7.78 -16.48
N TYR A 166 17.47 7.99 -15.90
CA TYR A 166 18.66 8.46 -16.58
C TYR A 166 19.62 7.31 -16.86
N ASP A 167 20.10 7.25 -18.09
CA ASP A 167 21.11 6.28 -18.55
C ASP A 167 22.45 7.04 -18.76
N LYS A 168 23.42 6.75 -17.93
CA LYS A 168 24.76 7.39 -17.95
C LYS A 168 25.51 7.09 -19.22
N THR A 169 25.36 5.89 -19.76
CA THR A 169 26.10 5.45 -20.95
C THR A 169 25.64 6.18 -22.20
N SER A 170 24.32 6.26 -22.41
CA SER A 170 23.74 6.96 -23.55
C SER A 170 23.52 8.45 -23.32
N ARG A 171 23.64 8.93 -22.07
CA ARG A 171 23.28 10.29 -21.62
C ARG A 171 21.86 10.70 -21.98
N ARG A 172 20.91 9.74 -21.86
CA ARG A 172 19.49 9.95 -22.18
C ARG A 172 18.65 9.74 -20.96
N SER A 173 17.54 10.45 -20.92
CA SER A 173 16.49 10.26 -19.91
C SER A 173 15.19 9.79 -20.56
N VAL A 174 14.48 8.90 -19.85
CA VAL A 174 13.14 8.46 -20.23
C VAL A 174 12.21 8.76 -19.07
N ASN A 175 11.07 9.40 -19.36
CA ASN A 175 10.09 9.75 -18.33
C ASN A 175 9.49 8.49 -17.73
N LEU A 176 9.33 8.44 -16.40
CA LEU A 176 8.78 7.28 -15.68
C LEU A 176 7.35 6.96 -16.12
N ASN A 177 6.53 7.97 -16.41
CA ASN A 177 5.17 7.79 -16.93
C ASN A 177 5.13 6.99 -18.24
N SER A 178 6.09 7.18 -19.12
CA SER A 178 6.12 6.47 -20.41
C SER A 178 6.51 5.00 -20.27
N LEU A 179 7.13 4.63 -19.15
CA LEU A 179 7.58 3.26 -18.90
C LEU A 179 6.53 2.39 -18.22
N ASN A 180 5.66 2.96 -17.41
CA ASN A 180 4.78 2.20 -16.53
C ASN A 180 3.31 2.15 -16.96
N GLY A 181 2.91 2.79 -18.08
CA GLY A 181 1.50 2.84 -18.49
C GLY A 181 0.61 3.41 -17.37
N THR A 182 1.12 4.41 -16.64
CA THR A 182 0.42 5.06 -15.52
C THR A 182 -0.82 5.82 -15.99
N ASP A 183 -1.71 6.16 -15.06
CA ASP A 183 -3.02 6.79 -15.24
C ASP A 183 -4.15 5.84 -15.69
N THR A 184 -3.93 4.54 -15.72
CA THR A 184 -4.99 3.55 -15.93
C THR A 184 -5.39 2.89 -14.62
N GLU A 185 -6.69 2.64 -14.46
CA GLU A 185 -7.16 1.77 -13.39
C GLU A 185 -6.83 0.32 -13.74
N ASP A 186 -6.28 -0.41 -12.79
CA ASP A 186 -5.96 -1.84 -12.92
C ASP A 186 -6.48 -2.61 -11.71
N LYS A 187 -6.62 -3.92 -11.88
CA LYS A 187 -7.09 -4.82 -10.82
C LYS A 187 -5.89 -5.47 -10.14
N GLY A 188 -5.62 -5.07 -8.90
CA GLY A 188 -4.73 -5.81 -8.02
C GLY A 188 -5.37 -7.12 -7.62
N TYR A 189 -4.70 -8.24 -7.87
CA TYR A 189 -5.15 -9.57 -7.50
C TYR A 189 -4.24 -10.14 -6.43
N PHE A 190 -4.82 -10.51 -5.28
CA PHE A 190 -4.09 -10.88 -4.08
C PHE A 190 -4.54 -12.22 -3.54
N GLU A 191 -3.64 -12.94 -2.91
CA GLU A 191 -3.89 -14.17 -2.17
C GLU A 191 -3.44 -14.00 -0.73
N TYR A 192 -4.23 -14.52 0.21
CA TYR A 192 -3.79 -14.69 1.59
C TYR A 192 -3.48 -16.15 1.86
N ALA A 193 -2.20 -16.48 2.01
CA ALA A 193 -1.74 -17.85 2.24
C ALA A 193 -0.61 -17.89 3.26
N ASN A 194 -0.62 -18.91 4.12
CA ASN A 194 0.44 -19.13 5.13
C ASN A 194 0.68 -17.90 6.05
N GLY A 195 -0.41 -17.20 6.41
CA GLY A 195 -0.34 -16.03 7.29
C GLY A 195 0.25 -14.79 6.62
N LYS A 196 0.27 -14.70 5.30
CA LYS A 196 0.85 -13.58 4.55
C LYS A 196 0.02 -13.23 3.31
N TRP A 197 0.06 -11.97 2.95
CA TRP A 197 -0.41 -11.50 1.65
C TRP A 197 0.61 -11.77 0.55
N LYS A 198 0.09 -12.02 -0.63
CA LYS A 198 0.88 -12.21 -1.85
C LYS A 198 0.16 -11.50 -3.00
N LEU A 199 0.88 -10.73 -3.79
CA LEU A 199 0.37 -10.21 -5.04
C LEU A 199 0.46 -11.31 -6.10
N LEU A 200 -0.65 -11.57 -6.78
CA LEU A 200 -0.73 -12.47 -7.91
C LEU A 200 -0.64 -11.68 -9.23
N SER A 201 -0.27 -12.35 -10.30
CA SER A 201 -0.31 -11.72 -11.63
C SER A 201 -1.76 -11.38 -11.99
N SER A 202 -2.00 -10.17 -12.49
CA SER A 202 -3.30 -9.77 -13.02
C SER A 202 -3.73 -10.63 -14.21
N SER A 203 -2.78 -11.20 -14.97
CA SER A 203 -3.04 -12.13 -16.05
C SER A 203 -3.64 -13.47 -15.57
N SER A 204 -3.47 -13.81 -14.29
CA SER A 204 -4.09 -14.98 -13.68
C SER A 204 -5.54 -14.76 -13.22
N LEU A 205 -6.03 -13.53 -13.25
CA LEU A 205 -7.43 -13.20 -13.03
C LEU A 205 -8.22 -13.56 -14.30
N PRO A 206 -9.25 -14.43 -14.21
CA PRO A 206 -10.06 -14.78 -15.38
C PRO A 206 -10.65 -13.54 -16.04
N SER A 207 -10.61 -13.46 -17.37
CA SER A 207 -11.19 -12.34 -18.12
C SER A 207 -12.71 -12.21 -17.93
N SER A 208 -13.36 -13.32 -17.55
CA SER A 208 -14.80 -13.37 -17.20
C SER A 208 -15.08 -12.88 -15.77
N TRP A 209 -14.05 -12.65 -14.95
CA TRP A 209 -14.26 -12.18 -13.58
C TRP A 209 -14.84 -10.77 -13.57
N SER A 210 -15.88 -10.57 -12.81
CA SER A 210 -16.49 -9.26 -12.53
C SER A 210 -16.64 -9.06 -11.03
N PRO A 211 -16.59 -7.82 -10.53
CA PRO A 211 -16.84 -7.53 -9.15
C PRO A 211 -18.17 -8.13 -8.68
N GLY A 212 -18.11 -8.96 -7.67
CA GLY A 212 -19.24 -9.62 -7.06
C GLY A 212 -19.42 -9.19 -5.62
N LYS A 213 -19.24 -10.13 -4.70
CA LYS A 213 -19.37 -9.89 -3.28
C LYS A 213 -18.16 -9.15 -2.72
N THR A 214 -18.43 -8.10 -1.92
CA THR A 214 -17.39 -7.46 -1.10
C THR A 214 -16.77 -8.49 -0.16
N ALA A 215 -15.45 -8.44 -0.01
CA ALA A 215 -14.72 -9.38 0.81
C ALA A 215 -15.16 -9.34 2.28
N SER A 216 -15.29 -10.54 2.84
CA SER A 216 -15.42 -10.76 4.29
C SER A 216 -14.15 -11.48 4.76
N PHE A 217 -13.50 -10.93 5.79
CA PHE A 217 -12.21 -11.40 6.32
C PHE A 217 -12.40 -12.24 7.58
#